data_6966313fadd643e7f6dfb00be2055dee
#
_entry.id   6966313fadd643e7f6dfb00be2055dee
#
_cell.length_a   1.000
_cell.length_b   1.000
_cell.length_c   1.000
_cell.angle_alpha   90.00
_cell.angle_beta   90.00
_cell.angle_gamma   90.00
#
_symmetry.space_group_name_H-M   'P 1'
#
loop_
_entity.id
_entity.type
_entity.pdbx_description
1 polymer ?
#
loop_
_entity_poly.entity_id
_entity_poly.type
_entity_poly.pdbx_seq_one_letter_code
_entity_poly.pdbx_strand_id
1 'polypeptide(L)'
;MKFRLSVIGFFFVVAVLAVQLCAQLTGDTVTVPSFLKKEKNVIEFNDADWSALFDGMVRLQNDTDTVPRVVAMVHIGDSHVQAGFLTEAVRLPLQRRFGDAGRGLVVPLKLAKTNEPRDYSV
;
A
#
# COMPACT_ATOMS: atom_id res chain seq x y z
N MET A 1 -45.15 -21.18 12.32
CA MET A 1 -44.60 -19.98 12.97
C MET A 1 -43.07 -19.96 13.13
N LYS A 2 -42.38 -21.11 13.05
CA LYS A 2 -40.90 -21.22 13.20
C LYS A 2 -40.09 -20.74 11.98
N PHE A 3 -40.67 -20.74 10.77
CA PHE A 3 -39.97 -20.41 9.53
C PHE A 3 -39.70 -18.90 9.34
N ARG A 4 -40.58 -18.04 9.85
CA ARG A 4 -40.43 -16.57 9.72
C ARG A 4 -39.30 -16.01 10.57
N LEU A 5 -38.97 -16.63 11.69
CA LEU A 5 -37.91 -16.18 12.58
C LEU A 5 -36.50 -16.48 11.96
N SER A 6 -36.38 -17.58 11.23
CA SER A 6 -35.15 -17.97 10.53
C SER A 6 -34.82 -17.03 9.37
N VAL A 7 -35.79 -16.57 8.61
CA VAL A 7 -35.59 -15.65 7.48
C VAL A 7 -35.13 -14.27 7.96
N ILE A 8 -35.74 -13.75 9.04
CA ILE A 8 -35.36 -12.47 9.65
C ILE A 8 -33.92 -12.55 10.17
N GLY A 9 -33.55 -13.66 10.84
CA GLY A 9 -32.18 -13.90 11.32
C GLY A 9 -31.15 -13.93 10.17
N PHE A 10 -31.51 -14.59 9.06
CA PHE A 10 -30.64 -14.64 7.88
C PHE A 10 -30.41 -13.25 7.26
N PHE A 11 -31.46 -12.45 7.09
CA PHE A 11 -31.30 -11.08 6.57
C PHE A 11 -30.49 -10.19 7.51
N PHE A 12 -30.64 -10.36 8.83
CA PHE A 12 -29.85 -9.60 9.80
C PHE A 12 -28.37 -9.95 9.73
N VAL A 13 -28.02 -11.23 9.62
CA VAL A 13 -26.63 -11.69 9.47
C VAL A 13 -26.02 -11.18 8.17
N VAL A 14 -26.75 -11.24 7.04
CA VAL A 14 -26.28 -10.72 5.75
C VAL A 14 -26.07 -9.21 5.80
N ALA A 15 -26.96 -8.47 6.46
CA ALA A 15 -26.80 -7.02 6.63
C ALA A 15 -25.57 -6.66 7.48
N VAL A 16 -25.33 -7.39 8.57
CA VAL A 16 -24.14 -7.18 9.42
C VAL A 16 -22.87 -7.50 8.67
N LEU A 17 -22.83 -8.59 7.89
CA LEU A 17 -21.68 -8.93 7.04
C LEU A 17 -21.44 -7.90 5.94
N ALA A 18 -22.48 -7.36 5.34
CA ALA A 18 -22.36 -6.30 4.33
C ALA A 18 -21.79 -5.00 4.92
N VAL A 19 -22.20 -4.62 6.13
CA VAL A 19 -21.66 -3.45 6.84
C VAL A 19 -20.18 -3.66 7.19
N GLN A 20 -19.78 -4.86 7.63
CA GLN A 20 -18.39 -5.18 7.91
C GLN A 20 -17.53 -5.17 6.64
N LEU A 21 -18.07 -5.66 5.53
CA LEU A 21 -17.36 -5.64 4.24
C LEU A 21 -17.17 -4.20 3.72
N CYS A 22 -18.18 -3.33 3.86
CA CYS A 22 -18.05 -1.92 3.53
C CYS A 22 -17.03 -1.19 4.42
N ALA A 23 -16.93 -1.54 5.69
CA ALA A 23 -15.95 -0.94 6.61
C ALA A 23 -14.49 -1.30 6.24
N GLN A 24 -14.25 -2.43 5.58
CA GLN A 24 -12.93 -2.83 5.09
C GLN A 24 -12.54 -2.13 3.77
N LEU A 25 -13.52 -1.55 3.05
CA LEU A 25 -13.30 -0.79 1.82
C LEU A 25 -12.98 0.69 2.07
N THR A 26 -13.17 1.18 3.29
CA THR A 26 -12.68 2.51 3.69
C THR A 26 -11.17 2.41 3.86
N GLY A 27 -10.44 2.78 2.82
CA GLY A 27 -8.98 2.89 2.85
C GLY A 27 -8.53 3.74 4.04
N ASP A 28 -7.34 3.46 4.56
CA ASP A 28 -6.72 4.20 5.65
C ASP A 28 -6.86 5.72 5.43
N THR A 29 -7.76 6.35 6.17
CA THR A 29 -7.90 7.80 6.15
C THR A 29 -6.70 8.40 6.86
N VAL A 30 -5.72 8.84 6.06
CA VAL A 30 -4.56 9.56 6.60
C VAL A 30 -5.04 10.92 7.12
N THR A 31 -4.97 11.10 8.44
CA THR A 31 -5.24 12.41 9.05
C THR A 31 -4.10 13.36 8.69
N VAL A 32 -4.40 14.32 7.81
CA VAL A 32 -3.41 15.31 7.39
C VAL A 32 -3.41 16.47 8.39
N PRO A 33 -2.27 16.79 9.03
CA PRO A 33 -2.15 17.93 9.94
C PRO A 33 -2.57 19.23 9.28
N SER A 34 -3.22 20.13 10.04
CA SER A 34 -3.78 21.40 9.53
C SER A 34 -2.74 22.37 8.99
N PHE A 35 -1.47 22.24 9.41
CA PHE A 35 -0.38 23.08 8.91
C PHE A 35 0.13 22.66 7.53
N LEU A 36 -0.25 21.47 7.03
CA LEU A 36 0.13 21.01 5.70
C LEU A 36 -0.82 21.58 4.65
N LYS A 37 -0.26 22.22 3.66
CA LYS A 37 -0.98 22.75 2.50
C LYS A 37 -1.22 21.63 1.49
N LYS A 38 -2.37 20.93 1.61
CA LYS A 38 -2.72 19.79 0.76
C LYS A 38 -2.72 20.14 -0.74
N GLU A 39 -3.13 21.36 -1.05
CA GLU A 39 -3.18 21.88 -2.42
C GLU A 39 -1.80 21.99 -3.10
N LYS A 40 -0.73 21.97 -2.30
CA LYS A 40 0.64 21.96 -2.81
C LYS A 40 1.25 20.56 -2.92
N ASN A 41 0.55 19.55 -2.42
CA ASN A 41 0.98 18.15 -2.53
C ASN A 41 0.52 17.59 -3.87
N VAL A 42 1.24 17.93 -4.91
CA VAL A 42 0.94 17.55 -6.30
C VAL A 42 2.09 16.70 -6.83
N ILE A 43 1.75 15.61 -7.51
CA ILE A 43 2.72 14.83 -8.27
C ILE A 43 2.80 15.44 -9.67
N GLU A 44 3.97 15.94 -10.04
CA GLU A 44 4.24 16.42 -11.38
C GLU A 44 4.78 15.27 -12.22
N PHE A 45 4.08 14.95 -13.29
CA PHE A 45 4.42 13.80 -14.15
C PHE A 45 5.52 14.13 -15.16
N ASN A 46 5.78 15.42 -15.45
CA ASN A 46 6.80 15.89 -16.37
C ASN A 46 6.80 15.12 -17.71
N ASP A 47 5.62 14.90 -18.28
CA ASP A 47 5.38 14.09 -19.50
C ASP A 47 5.83 12.62 -19.41
N ALA A 48 6.10 12.12 -18.20
CA ALA A 48 6.46 10.72 -18.02
C ALA A 48 5.25 9.80 -18.26
N ASP A 49 5.47 8.72 -18.99
CA ASP A 49 4.47 7.68 -19.17
C ASP A 49 4.47 6.71 -17.98
N TRP A 50 3.40 6.73 -17.20
CA TRP A 50 3.18 5.87 -16.03
C TRP A 50 2.31 4.66 -16.33
N SER A 51 1.90 4.46 -17.59
CA SER A 51 1.02 3.37 -17.98
C SER A 51 1.57 2.00 -17.58
N ALA A 52 2.86 1.76 -17.84
CA ALA A 52 3.50 0.49 -17.50
C ALA A 52 3.48 0.18 -15.98
N LEU A 53 3.61 1.20 -15.11
CA LEU A 53 3.51 1.05 -13.67
C LEU A 53 2.09 0.69 -13.26
N PHE A 54 1.09 1.44 -13.75
CA PHE A 54 -0.31 1.19 -13.42
C PHE A 54 -0.80 -0.15 -13.95
N ASP A 55 -0.43 -0.52 -15.17
CA ASP A 55 -0.73 -1.83 -15.75
C ASP A 55 -0.09 -2.97 -14.94
N GLY A 56 1.13 -2.78 -14.48
CA GLY A 56 1.81 -3.71 -13.59
C GLY A 56 1.05 -3.91 -12.28
N MET A 57 0.61 -2.81 -11.64
CA MET A 57 -0.17 -2.86 -10.40
C MET A 57 -1.54 -3.53 -10.60
N VAL A 58 -2.25 -3.22 -11.69
CA VAL A 58 -3.53 -3.87 -12.02
C VAL A 58 -3.36 -5.37 -12.22
N ARG A 59 -2.28 -5.80 -12.86
CA ARG A 59 -1.98 -7.23 -13.03
C ARG A 59 -1.69 -7.92 -11.70
N LEU A 60 -1.01 -7.27 -10.75
CA LEU A 60 -0.79 -7.82 -9.40
C LEU A 60 -2.11 -7.99 -8.63
N GLN A 61 -3.10 -7.13 -8.84
CA GLN A 61 -4.42 -7.26 -8.21
C GLN A 61 -5.27 -8.40 -8.78
N ASN A 62 -5.11 -8.68 -10.08
CA ASN A 62 -5.90 -9.67 -10.80
C ASN A 62 -5.16 -11.01 -10.95
N ASP A 63 -4.25 -11.32 -10.01
CA ASP A 63 -3.32 -12.45 -10.09
C ASP A 63 -4.03 -13.79 -10.33
N THR A 64 -4.10 -14.14 -11.62
CA THR A 64 -4.47 -15.48 -12.10
C THR A 64 -3.27 -16.20 -12.69
N ASP A 65 -2.10 -15.55 -12.68
CA ASP A 65 -0.91 -16.06 -13.32
C ASP A 65 -0.15 -17.02 -12.41
N THR A 66 0.29 -18.12 -12.96
CA THR A 66 1.13 -19.12 -12.27
C THR A 66 2.58 -18.66 -12.07
N VAL A 67 2.98 -17.55 -12.71
CA VAL A 67 4.33 -16.99 -12.61
C VAL A 67 4.32 -15.79 -11.67
N PRO A 68 5.13 -15.81 -10.59
CA PRO A 68 5.24 -14.67 -9.68
C PRO A 68 5.66 -13.41 -10.44
N ARG A 69 4.90 -12.33 -10.26
CA ARG A 69 5.21 -11.03 -10.86
C ARG A 69 5.65 -10.06 -9.79
N VAL A 70 6.62 -9.23 -10.13
CA VAL A 70 7.15 -8.18 -9.26
C VAL A 70 7.12 -6.86 -10.01
N VAL A 71 6.55 -5.83 -9.36
CA VAL A 71 6.71 -4.45 -9.81
C VAL A 71 7.80 -3.82 -8.96
N ALA A 72 8.92 -3.50 -9.59
CA ALA A 72 10.05 -2.87 -8.94
C ALA A 72 9.98 -1.34 -9.10
N MET A 73 10.19 -0.62 -7.98
CA MET A 73 10.30 0.83 -7.97
C MET A 73 11.65 1.23 -7.40
N VAL A 74 12.35 2.15 -8.08
CA VAL A 74 13.59 2.75 -7.58
C VAL A 74 13.28 4.12 -7.02
N HIS A 75 13.61 4.33 -5.75
CA HIS A 75 13.40 5.59 -5.06
C HIS A 75 14.78 6.25 -4.84
N ILE A 76 14.99 7.40 -5.48
CA ILE A 76 16.23 8.16 -5.40
C ILE A 76 15.94 9.47 -4.69
N GLY A 77 16.75 9.84 -3.71
CA GLY A 77 16.57 11.06 -2.94
C GLY A 77 17.71 11.30 -1.94
N ASP A 78 17.45 12.19 -1.03
CA ASP A 78 18.36 12.63 0.02
C ASP A 78 18.36 11.73 1.28
N SER A 79 18.78 12.29 2.41
CA SER A 79 18.82 11.61 3.71
C SER A 79 17.48 11.05 4.18
N HIS A 80 16.34 11.59 3.74
CA HIS A 80 15.01 11.06 4.07
C HIS A 80 14.73 9.72 3.38
N VAL A 81 15.22 9.56 2.16
CA VAL A 81 15.18 8.28 1.44
C VAL A 81 16.17 7.30 2.06
N GLN A 82 17.38 7.75 2.39
CA GLN A 82 18.41 6.93 3.03
C GLN A 82 17.95 6.38 4.38
N ALA A 83 17.36 7.21 5.24
CA ALA A 83 16.85 6.81 6.54
C ALA A 83 15.55 5.97 6.48
N GLY A 84 15.01 5.76 5.29
CA GLY A 84 13.84 4.93 5.07
C GLY A 84 12.49 5.62 5.34
N PHE A 85 12.45 6.85 5.85
CA PHE A 85 11.20 7.50 6.23
C PHE A 85 10.20 7.61 5.06
N LEU A 86 10.67 8.14 3.93
CA LEU A 86 9.82 8.32 2.76
C LEU A 86 9.57 7.00 2.03
N THR A 87 10.61 6.17 1.89
CA THR A 87 10.50 4.87 1.23
C THR A 87 9.57 3.91 1.96
N GLU A 88 9.61 3.89 3.30
CA GLU A 88 8.72 3.09 4.12
C GLU A 88 7.27 3.55 3.99
N ALA A 89 7.02 4.86 4.05
CA ALA A 89 5.68 5.43 3.91
C ALA A 89 5.02 5.11 2.56
N VAL A 90 5.80 4.95 1.49
CA VAL A 90 5.32 4.54 0.17
C VAL A 90 5.23 3.01 0.05
N ARG A 91 6.25 2.30 0.48
CA ARG A 91 6.38 0.84 0.32
C ARG A 91 5.30 0.08 1.09
N LEU A 92 5.12 0.37 2.38
CA LEU A 92 4.21 -0.42 3.22
C LEU A 92 2.76 -0.43 2.74
N PRO A 93 2.12 0.70 2.35
CA PRO A 93 0.79 0.67 1.79
C PRO A 93 0.68 -0.13 0.48
N LEU A 94 1.71 -0.04 -0.38
CA LEU A 94 1.76 -0.80 -1.62
C LEU A 94 1.89 -2.30 -1.37
N GLN A 95 2.77 -2.71 -0.46
CA GLN A 95 2.94 -4.12 -0.08
C GLN A 95 1.67 -4.70 0.56
N ARG A 96 0.98 -3.94 1.40
CA ARG A 96 -0.30 -4.37 1.99
C ARG A 96 -1.37 -4.60 0.93
N ARG A 97 -1.37 -3.80 -0.12
CA ARG A 97 -2.39 -3.85 -1.17
C ARG A 97 -2.10 -4.87 -2.27
N PHE A 98 -0.82 -5.00 -2.66
CA PHE A 98 -0.41 -5.75 -3.85
C PHE A 98 0.45 -6.97 -3.55
N GLY A 99 0.77 -7.22 -2.29
CA GLY A 99 1.66 -8.28 -1.86
C GLY A 99 3.09 -7.81 -1.60
N ASP A 100 3.81 -8.56 -0.76
CA ASP A 100 5.16 -8.22 -0.33
C ASP A 100 6.20 -9.02 -1.11
N ALA A 101 6.92 -8.35 -2.01
CA ALA A 101 8.06 -8.89 -2.76
C ALA A 101 9.42 -8.53 -2.11
N GLY A 102 9.40 -8.08 -0.86
CA GLY A 102 10.59 -7.67 -0.12
C GLY A 102 11.00 -6.21 -0.32
N ARG A 103 12.17 -5.86 0.24
CA ARG A 103 12.71 -4.49 0.19
C ARG A 103 13.38 -4.13 -1.14
N GLY A 104 13.76 -5.12 -1.92
CA GLY A 104 14.60 -4.91 -3.09
C GLY A 104 16.08 -4.72 -2.71
N LEU A 105 16.77 -3.81 -3.38
CA LEU A 105 18.18 -3.53 -3.16
C LEU A 105 18.42 -2.93 -1.78
N VAL A 106 19.28 -3.56 -1.00
CA VAL A 106 19.71 -3.10 0.32
C VAL A 106 21.20 -2.77 0.29
N VAL A 107 21.54 -1.57 0.74
CA VAL A 107 22.93 -1.15 0.89
C VAL A 107 23.53 -1.80 2.14
N PRO A 108 24.78 -2.29 2.12
CA PRO A 108 25.45 -2.78 3.33
C PRO A 108 25.77 -1.60 4.27
N LEU A 109 24.86 -1.30 5.16
CA LEU A 109 24.83 -0.08 5.99
C LEU A 109 26.08 0.09 6.84
N LYS A 110 26.61 -0.99 7.44
CA LYS A 110 27.86 -0.96 8.23
C LYS A 110 29.07 -0.61 7.36
N LEU A 111 29.12 -1.14 6.13
CA LEU A 111 30.22 -0.84 5.21
C LEU A 111 30.14 0.61 4.71
N ALA A 112 28.92 1.06 4.39
CA ALA A 112 28.65 2.41 3.92
C ALA A 112 28.73 3.47 5.04
N LYS A 113 28.76 3.05 6.33
CA LYS A 113 28.73 3.93 7.52
C LYS A 113 27.58 4.94 7.47
N THR A 114 26.41 4.46 7.10
CA THR A 114 25.23 5.31 6.96
C THR A 114 24.21 5.01 8.05
N ASN A 115 23.19 5.87 8.18
CA ASN A 115 22.10 5.68 9.14
C ASN A 115 21.26 4.46 8.75
N GLU A 116 20.93 3.65 9.74
CA GLU A 116 20.04 2.50 9.54
C GLU A 116 18.58 2.95 9.42
N PRO A 117 17.83 2.41 8.45
CA PRO A 117 16.38 2.53 8.42
C PRO A 117 15.76 1.86 9.65
N ARG A 118 14.55 2.27 10.05
CA ARG A 118 13.89 1.75 11.25
C ARG A 118 13.54 0.27 11.18
N ASP A 119 13.25 -0.22 9.98
CA ASP A 119 12.74 -1.55 9.69
C ASP A 119 13.82 -2.51 9.17
N TYR A 120 15.10 -2.11 9.26
CA TYR A 120 16.24 -2.92 8.80
C TYR A 120 17.49 -2.61 9.60
N SER A 121 18.03 -3.62 10.24
CA SER A 121 19.32 -3.58 10.95
C SER A 121 20.21 -4.73 10.49
N VAL A 122 21.53 -4.52 10.44
CA VAL A 122 22.54 -5.52 10.05
C VAL A 122 23.52 -5.74 11.18
#